data_b9cb3842a19a1524818acc9e44cf0b49
#
_entry.id   b9cb3842a19a1524818acc9e44cf0b49
#
_cell.length_a   1.000
_cell.length_b   1.000
_cell.length_c   1.000
_cell.angle_alpha   90.00
_cell.angle_beta   90.00
_cell.angle_gamma   90.00
#
_symmetry.space_group_name_H-M   'P 1'
#
loop_
_entity.id
_entity.type
_entity.pdbx_description
1 polymer ?
#
loop_
_entity_poly.entity_id
_entity_poly.type
_entity_poly.pdbx_seq_one_letter_code
_entity_poly.pdbx_strand_id
1 'polypeptide(L)'
;MIKIWKILFLKIKKRIELSRYNDFTIAKYLRKQGAQIGENNRIELRSLGTEPYLIKIGNHCTIAPDVLFLTHDGATWVFTEEFPSLQKFAPITILDNCFIGIGSIIMGGVTVGPNSVIGAGSIVTKDILPNVVAAGNPAKAICSVEEYKKKALHIWKEQKPTEYFSGLKDGVKYPPEYIQQIKHRDMHILRENLIIKFWGKDYQRYRSDKRD
;
A
#
# COMPACT_ATOMS: atom_id res chain seq x y z
N MET A 1 -28.37 23.38 14.75
CA MET A 1 -28.54 23.08 13.32
C MET A 1 -27.37 23.55 12.43
N ILE A 2 -26.92 24.81 12.50
CA ILE A 2 -25.88 25.40 11.64
C ILE A 2 -24.55 24.63 11.70
N LYS A 3 -24.09 24.15 12.86
CA LYS A 3 -22.84 23.36 13.00
C LYS A 3 -22.88 22.02 12.23
N ILE A 4 -24.01 21.34 12.23
CA ILE A 4 -24.17 20.02 11.54
C ILE A 4 -24.06 20.21 10.03
N TRP A 5 -24.76 21.19 9.47
CA TRP A 5 -24.72 21.52 8.05
C TRP A 5 -23.31 21.92 7.58
N LYS A 6 -22.58 22.67 8.39
CA LYS A 6 -21.18 23.04 8.08
C LYS A 6 -20.26 21.83 8.05
N ILE A 7 -20.43 20.90 9.01
CA ILE A 7 -19.63 19.64 9.03
C ILE A 7 -19.97 18.77 7.83
N LEU A 8 -21.26 18.61 7.50
CA LEU A 8 -21.69 17.84 6.34
C LEU A 8 -21.16 18.43 5.04
N PHE A 9 -21.26 19.73 4.87
CA PHE A 9 -20.70 20.45 3.71
C PHE A 9 -19.19 20.23 3.56
N LEU A 10 -18.42 20.30 4.65
CA LEU A 10 -16.98 20.06 4.63
C LEU A 10 -16.65 18.61 4.26
N LYS A 11 -17.41 17.63 4.76
CA LYS A 11 -17.25 16.21 4.40
C LYS A 11 -17.54 15.97 2.91
N ILE A 12 -18.62 16.57 2.38
CA ILE A 12 -18.98 16.47 0.96
C ILE A 12 -17.89 17.12 0.09
N LYS A 13 -17.44 18.32 0.43
CA LYS A 13 -16.36 19.03 -0.28
C LYS A 13 -15.08 18.18 -0.31
N LYS A 14 -14.68 17.60 0.82
CA LYS A 14 -13.52 16.71 0.91
C LYS A 14 -13.70 15.46 0.02
N ARG A 15 -14.89 14.84 0.02
CA ARG A 15 -15.19 13.68 -0.82
C ARG A 15 -15.11 13.99 -2.31
N ILE A 16 -15.66 15.16 -2.74
CA ILE A 16 -15.57 15.64 -4.13
C ILE A 16 -14.11 15.93 -4.50
N GLU A 17 -13.32 16.53 -3.61
CA GLU A 17 -11.91 16.77 -3.87
C GLU A 17 -11.14 15.45 -4.04
N LEU A 18 -11.34 14.48 -3.15
CA LEU A 18 -10.69 13.18 -3.20
C LEU A 18 -11.08 12.36 -4.44
N SER A 19 -12.30 12.48 -4.96
CA SER A 19 -12.73 11.76 -6.16
C SER A 19 -11.97 12.18 -7.45
N ARG A 20 -11.21 13.28 -7.40
CA ARG A 20 -10.38 13.74 -8.51
C ARG A 20 -9.02 13.02 -8.59
N TYR A 21 -8.70 12.19 -7.61
CA TYR A 21 -7.41 11.51 -7.51
C TYR A 21 -7.60 10.00 -7.56
N ASN A 22 -6.76 9.35 -8.35
CA ASN A 22 -6.58 7.90 -8.33
C ASN A 22 -5.33 7.53 -7.48
N ASP A 23 -5.00 6.26 -7.38
CA ASP A 23 -3.92 5.75 -6.54
C ASP A 23 -2.52 6.25 -6.99
N PHE A 24 -2.37 6.70 -8.24
CA PHE A 24 -1.11 7.25 -8.79
C PHE A 24 -1.03 8.77 -8.66
N THR A 25 -2.14 9.45 -8.48
CA THR A 25 -2.20 10.91 -8.41
C THR A 25 -2.52 11.45 -7.03
N ILE A 26 -2.96 10.60 -6.10
CA ILE A 26 -3.33 10.97 -4.72
C ILE A 26 -2.17 11.60 -3.94
N ALA A 27 -0.91 11.28 -4.29
CA ALA A 27 0.27 11.91 -3.70
C ALA A 27 0.21 13.44 -3.77
N LYS A 28 -0.36 14.03 -4.85
CA LYS A 28 -0.55 15.48 -5.00
C LYS A 28 -1.44 16.06 -3.88
N TYR A 29 -2.49 15.33 -3.51
CA TYR A 29 -3.39 15.73 -2.44
C TYR A 29 -2.71 15.58 -1.06
N LEU A 30 -2.03 14.46 -0.83
CA LEU A 30 -1.37 14.17 0.45
C LEU A 30 -0.21 15.13 0.72
N ARG A 31 0.52 15.57 -0.31
CA ARG A 31 1.53 16.64 -0.19
C ARG A 31 0.91 17.98 0.27
N LYS A 32 -0.29 18.32 -0.19
CA LYS A 32 -1.02 19.52 0.29
C LYS A 32 -1.42 19.40 1.76
N GLN A 33 -1.51 18.19 2.30
CA GLN A 33 -1.76 17.93 3.71
C GLN A 33 -0.45 17.98 4.55
N GLY A 34 0.71 18.22 3.92
CA GLY A 34 2.01 18.37 4.57
C GLY A 34 2.94 17.16 4.45
N ALA A 35 2.50 16.03 3.90
CA ALA A 35 3.36 14.87 3.73
C ALA A 35 4.47 15.12 2.69
N GLN A 36 5.66 14.55 2.92
CA GLN A 36 6.76 14.55 1.97
C GLN A 36 6.67 13.26 1.13
N ILE A 37 6.32 13.36 -0.14
CA ILE A 37 6.12 12.18 -0.99
C ILE A 37 6.86 12.40 -2.30
N GLY A 38 7.70 11.44 -2.70
CA GLY A 38 8.39 11.41 -3.99
C GLY A 38 7.48 11.06 -5.17
N GLU A 39 8.08 10.68 -6.29
CA GLU A 39 7.37 10.45 -7.55
C GLU A 39 7.17 8.96 -7.86
N ASN A 40 6.30 8.66 -8.84
CA ASN A 40 6.00 7.31 -9.33
C ASN A 40 5.46 6.35 -8.25
N ASN A 41 4.74 6.88 -7.28
CA ASN A 41 4.14 6.10 -6.20
C ASN A 41 2.73 5.62 -6.57
N ARG A 42 2.36 4.45 -6.05
CA ARG A 42 0.99 3.95 -5.99
C ARG A 42 0.54 3.95 -4.54
N ILE A 43 -0.39 4.84 -4.18
CA ILE A 43 -0.88 4.99 -2.80
C ILE A 43 -2.38 4.75 -2.79
N GLU A 44 -2.81 3.65 -2.16
CA GLU A 44 -4.21 3.24 -2.09
C GLU A 44 -4.93 3.81 -0.84
N LEU A 45 -4.30 4.78 -0.17
CA LEU A 45 -4.86 5.50 0.97
C LEU A 45 -5.43 6.86 0.55
N ARG A 46 -6.42 7.34 1.31
CA ARG A 46 -7.02 8.68 1.13
C ARG A 46 -6.67 9.64 2.28
N SER A 47 -5.89 9.16 3.25
CA SER A 47 -5.35 9.91 4.38
C SER A 47 -4.12 9.19 4.93
N LEU A 48 -3.18 9.95 5.49
CA LEU A 48 -2.00 9.42 6.18
C LEU A 48 -2.08 9.63 7.71
N GLY A 49 -3.29 9.79 8.24
CA GLY A 49 -3.47 10.05 9.67
C GLY A 49 -3.62 11.53 10.00
N THR A 50 -3.37 11.87 11.24
CA THR A 50 -3.54 13.23 11.80
C THR A 50 -2.33 14.13 11.59
N GLU A 51 -1.11 13.55 11.52
CA GLU A 51 0.15 14.28 11.34
C GLU A 51 0.85 13.89 10.01
N PRO A 52 0.26 14.15 8.84
CA PRO A 52 0.87 13.81 7.55
C PRO A 52 2.23 14.49 7.34
N TYR A 53 2.48 15.62 7.96
CA TYR A 53 3.75 16.34 7.94
C TYR A 53 4.91 15.63 8.66
N LEU A 54 4.63 14.57 9.42
CA LEU A 54 5.63 13.66 10.00
C LEU A 54 5.91 12.44 9.14
N ILE A 55 5.31 12.34 7.94
CA ILE A 55 5.44 11.18 7.07
C ILE A 55 6.22 11.55 5.82
N LYS A 56 7.28 10.77 5.56
CA LYS A 56 8.09 10.83 4.35
C LYS A 56 7.98 9.52 3.58
N ILE A 57 7.66 9.59 2.30
CA ILE A 57 7.61 8.47 1.36
C ILE A 57 8.49 8.83 0.16
N GLY A 58 9.44 7.98 -0.18
CA GLY A 58 10.35 8.14 -1.31
C GLY A 58 9.67 7.95 -2.67
N ASN A 59 10.45 7.53 -3.64
CA ASN A 59 10.01 7.30 -5.01
C ASN A 59 9.67 5.83 -5.24
N HIS A 60 8.78 5.55 -6.21
CA HIS A 60 8.44 4.20 -6.65
C HIS A 60 7.98 3.27 -5.51
N CYS A 61 7.24 3.80 -4.55
CA CYS A 61 6.68 3.04 -3.45
C CYS A 61 5.23 2.63 -3.75
N THR A 62 4.83 1.49 -3.21
CA THR A 62 3.42 1.09 -3.14
C THR A 62 2.98 1.05 -1.67
N ILE A 63 1.93 1.78 -1.35
CA ILE A 63 1.26 1.75 -0.06
C ILE A 63 -0.13 1.14 -0.29
N ALA A 64 -0.31 -0.08 0.18
CA ALA A 64 -1.55 -0.83 -0.01
C ALA A 64 -2.70 -0.29 0.87
N PRO A 65 -3.95 -0.74 0.65
CA PRO A 65 -5.08 -0.31 1.47
C PRO A 65 -4.88 -0.61 2.96
N ASP A 66 -5.54 0.18 3.79
CA ASP A 66 -5.63 0.00 5.24
C ASP A 66 -4.28 0.02 5.98
N VAL A 67 -3.22 0.52 5.36
CA VAL A 67 -1.96 0.79 6.05
C VAL A 67 -2.14 1.96 7.01
N LEU A 68 -1.68 1.81 8.24
CA LEU A 68 -1.72 2.82 9.28
C LEU A 68 -0.31 3.34 9.59
N PHE A 69 -0.16 4.67 9.61
CA PHE A 69 1.04 5.36 10.06
C PHE A 69 0.76 5.97 11.43
N LEU A 70 1.34 5.41 12.48
CA LEU A 70 1.15 5.88 13.85
C LEU A 70 2.28 6.83 14.25
N THR A 71 2.10 8.09 13.96
CA THR A 71 3.09 9.17 14.20
C THR A 71 3.05 9.71 15.63
N HIS A 72 1.99 9.43 16.39
CA HIS A 72 1.89 9.79 17.79
C HIS A 72 1.50 8.59 18.67
N ASP A 73 1.88 8.66 19.93
CA ASP A 73 1.63 7.61 20.92
C ASP A 73 0.66 8.14 22.00
N GLY A 74 -0.60 7.71 21.90
CA GLY A 74 -1.64 8.10 22.86
C GLY A 74 -1.48 7.45 24.25
N ALA A 75 -0.55 6.50 24.42
CA ALA A 75 -0.31 5.86 25.72
C ALA A 75 0.23 6.82 26.78
N THR A 76 0.71 8.01 26.38
CA THR A 76 1.07 9.08 27.32
C THR A 76 -0.10 9.50 28.22
N TRP A 77 -1.34 9.16 27.84
CA TRP A 77 -2.54 9.37 28.64
C TRP A 77 -2.44 8.82 30.07
N VAL A 78 -1.76 7.69 30.29
CA VAL A 78 -1.61 7.07 31.60
C VAL A 78 -0.81 7.91 32.60
N PHE A 79 -0.11 8.94 32.13
CA PHE A 79 0.69 9.87 32.92
C PHE A 79 0.05 11.26 33.04
N THR A 80 -1.21 11.43 32.60
CA THR A 80 -1.87 12.75 32.49
C THR A 80 -2.02 13.45 33.84
N GLU A 81 -2.21 12.71 34.93
CA GLU A 81 -2.33 13.29 36.28
C GLU A 81 -1.00 13.92 36.74
N GLU A 82 0.13 13.31 36.37
CA GLU A 82 1.47 13.79 36.73
C GLU A 82 2.03 14.77 35.70
N PHE A 83 1.81 14.48 34.41
CA PHE A 83 2.33 15.23 33.27
C PHE A 83 1.22 15.56 32.25
N PRO A 84 0.33 16.54 32.55
CA PRO A 84 -0.88 16.79 31.75
C PRO A 84 -0.61 17.28 30.32
N SER A 85 0.60 17.77 30.03
CA SER A 85 1.02 18.23 28.71
C SER A 85 1.89 17.23 27.93
N LEU A 86 2.15 16.04 28.50
CA LEU A 86 3.03 15.05 27.88
C LEU A 86 2.43 14.51 26.59
N GLN A 87 3.21 14.63 25.51
CA GLN A 87 2.87 14.13 24.18
C GLN A 87 4.10 13.40 23.60
N LYS A 88 3.88 12.39 22.75
CA LYS A 88 4.96 11.68 22.09
C LYS A 88 4.67 11.57 20.61
N PHE A 89 5.51 12.21 19.80
CA PHE A 89 5.45 12.18 18.35
C PHE A 89 6.78 11.68 17.79
N ALA A 90 6.72 10.95 16.66
CA ALA A 90 7.91 10.57 15.94
C ALA A 90 7.62 10.45 14.42
N PRO A 91 8.58 10.86 13.56
CA PRO A 91 8.41 10.77 12.11
C PRO A 91 8.46 9.31 11.64
N ILE A 92 7.86 9.06 10.47
CA ILE A 92 7.96 7.79 9.77
C ILE A 92 8.55 8.04 8.39
N THR A 93 9.55 7.23 8.00
CA THR A 93 10.21 7.35 6.71
C THR A 93 10.11 6.04 5.94
N ILE A 94 9.49 6.07 4.77
CA ILE A 94 9.55 5.00 3.79
C ILE A 94 10.51 5.46 2.69
N LEU A 95 11.61 4.74 2.50
CA LEU A 95 12.61 5.06 1.49
C LEU A 95 12.16 4.56 0.10
N ASP A 96 12.99 4.77 -0.92
CA ASP A 96 12.65 4.46 -2.30
C ASP A 96 12.40 2.95 -2.54
N ASN A 97 11.52 2.66 -3.51
CA ASN A 97 11.23 1.32 -4.00
C ASN A 97 10.78 0.34 -2.91
N CYS A 98 9.87 0.79 -2.04
CA CYS A 98 9.30 -0.04 -0.97
C CYS A 98 7.84 -0.43 -1.27
N PHE A 99 7.48 -1.62 -0.81
CA PHE A 99 6.10 -2.09 -0.81
C PHE A 99 5.63 -2.27 0.64
N ILE A 100 4.52 -1.62 1.00
CA ILE A 100 3.89 -1.76 2.31
C ILE A 100 2.57 -2.49 2.12
N GLY A 101 2.49 -3.71 2.65
CA GLY A 101 1.36 -4.62 2.48
C GLY A 101 0.10 -4.14 3.21
N ILE A 102 -1.05 -4.59 2.70
CA ILE A 102 -2.38 -4.24 3.21
C ILE A 102 -2.49 -4.46 4.73
N GLY A 103 -3.13 -3.52 5.42
CA GLY A 103 -3.39 -3.61 6.86
C GLY A 103 -2.14 -3.57 7.75
N SER A 104 -0.98 -3.19 7.22
CA SER A 104 0.23 -3.05 8.03
C SER A 104 0.18 -1.78 8.88
N ILE A 105 0.81 -1.84 10.07
CA ILE A 105 0.93 -0.72 10.99
C ILE A 105 2.41 -0.33 11.09
N ILE A 106 2.73 0.91 10.78
CA ILE A 106 4.10 1.45 10.89
C ILE A 106 4.14 2.39 12.10
N MET A 107 4.98 2.05 13.06
CA MET A 107 5.12 2.83 14.30
C MET A 107 5.99 4.07 14.09
N GLY A 108 5.76 5.10 14.89
CA GLY A 108 6.55 6.31 14.90
C GLY A 108 8.03 6.06 15.19
N GLY A 109 8.91 6.77 14.50
CA GLY A 109 10.36 6.62 14.59
C GLY A 109 10.94 5.59 13.62
N VAL A 110 10.12 4.84 12.88
CA VAL A 110 10.57 3.77 11.98
C VAL A 110 10.99 4.30 10.61
N THR A 111 12.11 3.76 10.11
CA THR A 111 12.55 3.86 8.72
C THR A 111 12.47 2.50 8.01
N VAL A 112 11.86 2.48 6.82
CA VAL A 112 11.76 1.26 5.99
C VAL A 112 12.56 1.40 4.71
N GLY A 113 13.41 0.43 4.43
CA GLY A 113 14.10 0.27 3.16
C GLY A 113 15.45 0.97 3.04
N PRO A 114 15.87 1.31 1.79
CA PRO A 114 15.15 1.16 0.51
C PRO A 114 15.05 -0.29 0.00
N ASN A 115 14.33 -0.46 -1.13
CA ASN A 115 14.16 -1.75 -1.81
C ASN A 115 13.60 -2.85 -0.89
N SER A 116 12.63 -2.55 -0.05
CA SER A 116 12.14 -3.48 0.96
C SER A 116 10.64 -3.72 0.85
N VAL A 117 10.21 -4.86 1.35
CA VAL A 117 8.82 -5.31 1.31
C VAL A 117 8.35 -5.56 2.73
N ILE A 118 7.22 -4.97 3.09
CA ILE A 118 6.48 -5.29 4.31
C ILE A 118 5.28 -6.16 3.93
N GLY A 119 5.23 -7.36 4.49
CA GLY A 119 4.11 -8.29 4.31
C GLY A 119 2.82 -7.76 4.91
N ALA A 120 1.68 -8.19 4.35
CA ALA A 120 0.35 -7.78 4.82
C ALA A 120 0.14 -8.05 6.31
N GLY A 121 -0.61 -7.18 7.01
CA GLY A 121 -0.96 -7.31 8.43
C GLY A 121 0.21 -7.21 9.41
N SER A 122 1.36 -6.68 8.98
CA SER A 122 2.55 -6.57 9.81
C SER A 122 2.51 -5.37 10.74
N ILE A 123 3.12 -5.49 11.93
CA ILE A 123 3.34 -4.35 12.85
C ILE A 123 4.84 -4.05 12.90
N VAL A 124 5.24 -2.95 12.26
CA VAL A 124 6.64 -2.55 12.14
C VAL A 124 7.00 -1.62 13.30
N THR A 125 7.75 -2.14 14.26
CA THR A 125 8.12 -1.45 15.49
C THR A 125 9.59 -1.02 15.52
N LYS A 126 10.39 -1.42 14.54
CA LYS A 126 11.81 -1.11 14.38
C LYS A 126 12.13 -0.90 12.91
N ASP A 127 13.25 -0.26 12.63
CA ASP A 127 13.74 -0.04 11.27
C ASP A 127 13.87 -1.34 10.49
N ILE A 128 13.50 -1.29 9.22
CA ILE A 128 13.67 -2.37 8.26
C ILE A 128 14.83 -2.03 7.34
N LEU A 129 15.84 -2.89 7.34
CA LEU A 129 17.05 -2.70 6.56
C LEU A 129 16.78 -2.73 5.05
N PRO A 130 17.67 -2.16 4.24
CA PRO A 130 17.60 -2.24 2.78
C PRO A 130 17.55 -3.68 2.25
N ASN A 131 16.81 -3.89 1.16
CA ASN A 131 16.75 -5.16 0.42
C ASN A 131 16.17 -6.34 1.22
N VAL A 132 15.29 -6.07 2.19
CA VAL A 132 14.69 -7.06 3.09
C VAL A 132 13.20 -7.21 2.83
N VAL A 133 12.72 -8.43 2.87
CA VAL A 133 11.30 -8.77 3.06
C VAL A 133 11.07 -9.03 4.53
N ALA A 134 10.21 -8.26 5.16
CA ALA A 134 9.86 -8.40 6.58
C ALA A 134 8.34 -8.58 6.75
N ALA A 135 7.92 -9.38 7.72
CA ALA A 135 6.51 -9.53 8.06
C ALA A 135 6.32 -9.99 9.52
N GLY A 136 5.07 -9.94 9.97
CA GLY A 136 4.64 -10.44 11.27
C GLY A 136 4.36 -9.33 12.30
N ASN A 137 4.05 -9.76 13.52
CA ASN A 137 3.80 -8.90 14.68
C ASN A 137 4.66 -9.37 15.87
N PRO A 138 5.73 -8.65 16.24
CA PRO A 138 6.34 -7.57 15.49
C PRO A 138 6.98 -8.06 14.18
N ALA A 139 7.07 -7.18 13.18
CA ALA A 139 7.68 -7.50 11.89
C ALA A 139 9.16 -7.86 12.06
N LYS A 140 9.56 -8.99 11.44
CA LYS A 140 10.94 -9.49 11.40
C LYS A 140 11.34 -9.79 9.97
N ALA A 141 12.64 -9.70 9.68
CA ALA A 141 13.18 -10.12 8.40
C ALA A 141 12.89 -11.61 8.14
N ILE A 142 12.38 -11.91 6.95
CA ILE A 142 12.05 -13.26 6.50
C ILE A 142 13.09 -13.75 5.49
N CYS A 143 13.40 -12.92 4.48
CA CYS A 143 14.36 -13.22 3.43
C CYS A 143 14.85 -11.94 2.76
N SER A 144 15.81 -12.04 1.87
CA SER A 144 16.19 -10.94 0.99
C SER A 144 15.16 -10.71 -0.11
N VAL A 145 15.10 -9.47 -0.63
CA VAL A 145 14.26 -9.15 -1.80
C VAL A 145 14.69 -9.95 -3.03
N GLU A 146 15.97 -10.30 -3.17
CA GLU A 146 16.45 -11.10 -4.29
C GLU A 146 15.96 -12.56 -4.20
N GLU A 147 15.93 -13.16 -3.01
CA GLU A 147 15.34 -14.50 -2.80
C GLU A 147 13.82 -14.49 -3.08
N TYR A 148 13.13 -13.45 -2.58
CA TYR A 148 11.71 -13.25 -2.87
C TYR A 148 11.44 -13.14 -4.38
N LYS A 149 12.25 -12.36 -5.09
CA LYS A 149 12.18 -12.18 -6.54
C LYS A 149 12.36 -13.51 -7.29
N LYS A 150 13.38 -14.30 -6.92
CA LYS A 150 13.61 -15.64 -7.52
C LYS A 150 12.39 -16.53 -7.36
N LYS A 151 11.81 -16.58 -6.15
CA LYS A 151 10.60 -17.35 -5.86
C LYS A 151 9.39 -16.85 -6.66
N ALA A 152 9.18 -15.54 -6.71
CA ALA A 152 8.09 -14.94 -7.47
C ALA A 152 8.20 -15.22 -8.98
N LEU A 153 9.41 -15.16 -9.55
CA LEU A 153 9.66 -15.47 -10.96
C LEU A 153 9.42 -16.96 -11.25
N HIS A 154 9.81 -17.85 -10.35
CA HIS A 154 9.54 -19.29 -10.49
C HIS A 154 8.03 -19.57 -10.53
N ILE A 155 7.29 -19.06 -9.56
CA ILE A 155 5.82 -19.15 -9.49
C ILE A 155 5.18 -18.56 -10.76
N TRP A 156 5.64 -17.39 -11.20
CA TRP A 156 5.11 -16.74 -12.39
C TRP A 156 5.31 -17.56 -13.67
N LYS A 157 6.48 -18.20 -13.86
CA LYS A 157 6.73 -19.08 -15.00
C LYS A 157 5.75 -20.24 -15.06
N GLU A 158 5.35 -20.78 -13.91
CA GLU A 158 4.37 -21.87 -13.84
C GLU A 158 2.92 -21.39 -14.03
N GLN A 159 2.61 -20.15 -13.64
CA GLN A 159 1.25 -19.62 -13.66
C GLN A 159 0.91 -18.83 -14.91
N LYS A 160 1.94 -18.29 -15.60
CA LYS A 160 1.74 -17.45 -16.78
C LYS A 160 1.06 -18.24 -17.88
N PRO A 161 -0.12 -17.77 -18.36
CA PRO A 161 -0.78 -18.41 -19.51
C PRO A 161 0.09 -18.31 -20.76
N THR A 162 0.07 -19.34 -21.61
CA THR A 162 0.84 -19.36 -22.86
C THR A 162 0.46 -18.19 -23.77
N GLU A 163 -0.82 -17.82 -23.79
CA GLU A 163 -1.39 -16.78 -24.64
C GLU A 163 -1.38 -15.39 -23.96
N TYR A 164 -0.90 -15.30 -22.70
CA TYR A 164 -0.89 -14.04 -21.99
C TYR A 164 0.19 -13.11 -22.51
N PHE A 165 -0.25 -12.01 -23.08
CA PHE A 165 0.60 -10.95 -23.54
C PHE A 165 0.19 -9.62 -22.88
N SER A 166 1.00 -9.14 -21.97
CA SER A 166 0.73 -7.89 -21.25
C SER A 166 1.06 -6.62 -22.04
N GLY A 167 1.77 -6.75 -23.16
CA GLY A 167 2.35 -5.59 -23.88
C GLY A 167 3.56 -4.97 -23.18
N LEU A 168 4.00 -5.54 -22.05
CA LEU A 168 5.16 -5.10 -21.30
C LEU A 168 6.37 -6.01 -21.59
N LYS A 169 7.54 -5.40 -21.75
CA LYS A 169 8.81 -6.13 -21.99
C LYS A 169 9.68 -6.07 -20.76
N ASP A 170 10.30 -7.17 -20.41
CA ASP A 170 11.27 -7.23 -19.33
C ASP A 170 12.47 -6.31 -19.62
N GLY A 171 12.99 -5.65 -18.59
CA GLY A 171 14.10 -4.69 -18.70
C GLY A 171 13.71 -3.29 -19.20
N VAL A 172 12.46 -3.07 -19.65
CA VAL A 172 11.97 -1.76 -20.07
C VAL A 172 11.27 -1.07 -18.89
N LYS A 173 11.63 0.19 -18.65
CA LYS A 173 10.96 1.02 -17.62
C LYS A 173 9.69 1.63 -18.19
N TYR A 174 8.58 1.41 -17.50
CA TYR A 174 7.28 2.00 -17.80
C TYR A 174 6.77 2.76 -16.59
N PRO A 175 5.96 3.82 -16.79
CA PRO A 175 5.25 4.48 -15.69
C PRO A 175 4.36 3.46 -14.95
N PRO A 176 4.30 3.48 -13.60
CA PRO A 176 3.51 2.52 -12.83
C PRO A 176 2.03 2.47 -13.23
N GLU A 177 1.45 3.62 -13.54
CA GLU A 177 0.05 3.71 -14.01
C GLU A 177 -0.15 2.98 -15.34
N TYR A 178 0.78 3.12 -16.29
CA TYR A 178 0.74 2.40 -17.56
C TYR A 178 0.83 0.88 -17.37
N ILE A 179 1.73 0.41 -16.48
CA ILE A 179 1.84 -1.01 -16.13
C ILE A 179 0.49 -1.54 -15.62
N GLN A 180 -0.18 -0.80 -14.75
CA GLN A 180 -1.48 -1.22 -14.21
C GLN A 180 -2.59 -1.22 -15.26
N GLN A 181 -2.61 -0.25 -16.16
CA GLN A 181 -3.57 -0.19 -17.28
C GLN A 181 -3.44 -1.43 -18.18
N ILE A 182 -2.21 -1.79 -18.57
CA ILE A 182 -1.96 -2.97 -19.40
C ILE A 182 -2.35 -4.26 -18.67
N LYS A 183 -1.95 -4.41 -17.38
CA LYS A 183 -2.34 -5.57 -16.58
C LYS A 183 -3.86 -5.69 -16.42
N HIS A 184 -4.54 -4.57 -16.22
CA HIS A 184 -6.00 -4.56 -16.09
C HIS A 184 -6.69 -4.95 -17.39
N ARG A 185 -6.21 -4.45 -18.54
CA ARG A 185 -6.71 -4.81 -19.87
C ARG A 185 -6.65 -6.32 -20.10
N ASP A 186 -5.54 -6.95 -19.75
CA ASP A 186 -5.28 -8.37 -20.02
C ASP A 186 -5.72 -9.30 -18.86
N MET A 187 -6.31 -8.72 -17.81
CA MET A 187 -6.69 -9.46 -16.59
C MET A 187 -7.70 -10.60 -16.87
N HIS A 188 -8.60 -10.42 -17.84
CA HIS A 188 -9.58 -11.45 -18.18
C HIS A 188 -8.90 -12.74 -18.67
N ILE A 189 -7.86 -12.63 -19.51
CA ILE A 189 -7.08 -13.76 -20.02
C ILE A 189 -6.40 -14.47 -18.86
N LEU A 190 -5.71 -13.72 -18.00
CA LEU A 190 -5.03 -14.27 -16.84
C LEU A 190 -6.02 -14.95 -15.88
N ARG A 191 -7.16 -14.32 -15.61
CA ARG A 191 -8.20 -14.83 -14.70
C ARG A 191 -8.74 -16.18 -15.15
N GLU A 192 -9.13 -16.32 -16.41
CA GLU A 192 -9.68 -17.56 -16.93
C GLU A 192 -8.66 -18.71 -16.84
N ASN A 193 -7.41 -18.43 -17.21
CA ASN A 193 -6.36 -19.43 -17.11
C ASN A 193 -6.06 -19.84 -15.67
N LEU A 194 -6.04 -18.89 -14.71
CA LEU A 194 -5.85 -19.21 -13.28
C LEU A 194 -7.03 -20.03 -12.73
N ILE A 195 -8.25 -19.72 -13.12
CA ILE A 195 -9.43 -20.50 -12.72
C ILE A 195 -9.31 -21.95 -13.21
N ILE A 196 -8.97 -22.15 -14.50
CA ILE A 196 -8.81 -23.49 -15.06
C ILE A 196 -7.65 -24.23 -14.37
N LYS A 197 -6.53 -23.54 -14.11
CA LYS A 197 -5.35 -24.13 -13.49
C LYS A 197 -5.60 -24.61 -12.05
N PHE A 198 -6.23 -23.78 -11.23
CA PHE A 198 -6.38 -24.06 -9.79
C PHE A 198 -7.68 -24.78 -9.43
N TRP A 199 -8.74 -24.62 -10.24
CA TRP A 199 -10.06 -25.15 -9.92
C TRP A 199 -10.63 -26.11 -10.96
N GLY A 200 -9.92 -26.32 -12.11
CA GLY A 200 -10.36 -27.15 -13.20
C GLY A 200 -11.41 -26.51 -14.10
N LYS A 201 -11.68 -27.16 -15.26
CA LYS A 201 -12.65 -26.65 -16.25
C LYS A 201 -14.10 -26.64 -15.74
N ASP A 202 -14.42 -27.48 -14.78
CA ASP A 202 -15.78 -27.59 -14.22
C ASP A 202 -16.17 -26.44 -13.29
N TYR A 203 -15.19 -25.60 -12.84
CA TYR A 203 -15.48 -24.42 -12.00
C TYR A 203 -16.44 -23.43 -12.68
N GLN A 204 -16.47 -23.38 -14.00
CA GLN A 204 -17.40 -22.51 -14.74
C GLN A 204 -18.86 -22.91 -14.56
N ARG A 205 -19.17 -24.20 -14.28
CA ARG A 205 -20.54 -24.66 -13.98
C ARG A 205 -21.11 -24.01 -12.72
N TYR A 206 -20.30 -23.81 -11.67
CA TYR A 206 -20.74 -23.16 -10.42
C TYR A 206 -21.03 -21.66 -10.54
N ARG A 207 -20.65 -21.04 -11.66
CA ARG A 207 -20.84 -19.59 -11.88
C ARG A 207 -22.13 -19.28 -12.62
N SER A 208 -22.67 -20.20 -13.40
CA SER A 208 -23.94 -20.08 -14.10
C SER A 208 -25.15 -20.16 -13.15
N ASP A 209 -25.03 -20.94 -12.05
CA ASP A 209 -26.12 -21.17 -11.09
C ASP A 209 -26.34 -20.04 -10.07
N LYS A 210 -25.58 -18.93 -10.11
CA LYS A 210 -25.73 -17.79 -9.21
C LYS A 210 -26.24 -16.51 -9.89
N ARG A 211 -26.88 -16.63 -11.05
CA ARG A 211 -27.48 -15.48 -11.78
C ARG A 211 -28.98 -15.67 -12.02
N ASP A 212 -29.67 -16.24 -11.03
CA ASP A 212 -31.14 -16.21 -10.93
C ASP A 212 -31.54 -15.49 -9.64
#